data_f3712a4485a23e79a355e108a7afa8b5
#
_entry.id   f3712a4485a23e79a355e108a7afa8b5
#
_cell.length_a   1.000
_cell.length_b   1.000
_cell.length_c   1.000
_cell.angle_alpha   90.00
_cell.angle_beta   90.00
_cell.angle_gamma   90.00
#
_symmetry.space_group_name_H-M   'P 1'
#
loop_
_entity.id
_entity.type
_entity.pdbx_description
1 polymer ?
#
loop_
_entity_poly.entity_id
_entity_poly.type
_entity_poly.pdbx_seq_one_letter_code
_entity_poly.pdbx_strand_id
1 'polypeptide(L)'
;DWIGDISQTLLKYLNKFEDVVAHAKLIFDFNPEENLAREEVKQTLAEDGAKEVIRELNNRLEQAEILDVEGFRELIAQVKQATGQKGKQLFHPVRVALTARTVGPELDQLVLILEKGQGLDLPVKILGVRERVQSVVEFLR
;
A
#
# COMPACT_ATOMS: atom_id res chain seq x y z
N ASP A 1 -2.00 -19.22 -37.50
CA ASP A 1 -0.58 -19.17 -37.84
C ASP A 1 0.26 -19.45 -36.59
N TRP A 2 1.10 -20.48 -36.68
CA TRP A 2 1.96 -20.95 -35.59
C TRP A 2 2.86 -19.84 -34.98
N ILE A 3 3.44 -18.97 -35.83
CA ILE A 3 4.25 -17.84 -35.37
C ILE A 3 3.38 -16.82 -34.62
N GLY A 4 2.17 -16.57 -35.09
CA GLY A 4 1.20 -15.69 -34.41
C GLY A 4 0.81 -16.25 -33.03
N ASP A 5 0.57 -17.55 -32.93
CA ASP A 5 0.21 -18.22 -31.67
C ASP A 5 1.36 -18.18 -30.65
N ILE A 6 2.60 -18.39 -31.11
CA ILE A 6 3.80 -18.23 -30.27
C ILE A 6 3.93 -16.79 -29.78
N SER A 7 3.81 -15.81 -30.67
CA SER A 7 3.94 -14.40 -30.34
C SER A 7 2.89 -13.98 -29.30
N GLN A 8 1.63 -14.38 -29.48
CA GLN A 8 0.57 -14.08 -28.51
C GLN A 8 0.82 -14.75 -27.15
N THR A 9 1.32 -15.98 -27.16
CA THR A 9 1.64 -16.70 -25.93
C THR A 9 2.77 -16.01 -25.17
N LEU A 10 3.84 -15.63 -25.86
CA LEU A 10 4.97 -14.91 -25.27
C LEU A 10 4.57 -13.54 -24.72
N LEU A 11 3.72 -12.79 -25.43
CA LEU A 11 3.18 -11.52 -24.95
C LEU A 11 2.39 -11.66 -23.65
N LYS A 12 1.61 -12.72 -23.49
CA LYS A 12 0.90 -13.00 -22.23
C LYS A 12 1.86 -13.24 -21.06
N TYR A 13 2.97 -13.96 -21.31
CA TYR A 13 3.99 -14.17 -20.28
C TYR A 13 4.75 -12.91 -19.94
N LEU A 14 5.06 -12.05 -20.93
CA LEU A 14 5.70 -10.75 -20.71
C LEU A 14 4.82 -9.83 -19.87
N ASN A 15 3.52 -9.75 -20.14
CA ASN A 15 2.58 -8.98 -19.34
C ASN A 15 2.54 -9.44 -17.88
N LYS A 16 2.51 -10.75 -17.64
CA LYS A 16 2.58 -11.31 -16.28
C LYS A 16 3.90 -10.99 -15.58
N PHE A 17 5.02 -11.00 -16.31
CA PHE A 17 6.33 -10.65 -15.78
C PHE A 17 6.39 -9.15 -15.42
N GLU A 18 5.88 -8.28 -16.27
CA GLU A 18 5.79 -6.83 -16.00
C GLU A 18 4.92 -6.56 -14.76
N ASP A 19 3.79 -7.26 -14.59
CA ASP A 19 2.95 -7.16 -13.41
C ASP A 19 3.68 -7.59 -12.15
N VAL A 20 4.45 -8.68 -12.19
CA VAL A 20 5.28 -9.14 -11.06
C VAL A 20 6.33 -8.09 -10.70
N VAL A 21 7.02 -7.51 -11.68
CA VAL A 21 8.02 -6.46 -11.45
C VAL A 21 7.38 -5.21 -10.86
N ALA A 22 6.23 -4.78 -11.39
CA ALA A 22 5.50 -3.63 -10.87
C ALA A 22 5.07 -3.83 -9.41
N HIS A 23 4.54 -5.00 -9.07
CA HIS A 23 4.16 -5.33 -7.69
C HIS A 23 5.38 -5.46 -6.77
N ALA A 24 6.48 -6.05 -7.25
CA ALA A 24 7.71 -6.13 -6.47
C ALA A 24 8.27 -4.75 -6.12
N LYS A 25 8.19 -3.77 -7.01
CA LYS A 25 8.59 -2.38 -6.73
C LYS A 25 7.81 -1.75 -5.57
N LEU A 26 6.55 -2.09 -5.39
CA LEU A 26 5.75 -1.60 -4.25
C LEU A 26 6.34 -2.04 -2.91
N ILE A 27 7.02 -3.15 -2.88
CA ILE A 27 7.61 -3.74 -1.68
C ILE A 27 9.05 -3.26 -1.49
N PHE A 28 9.89 -3.37 -2.52
CA PHE A 28 11.34 -3.21 -2.45
C PHE A 28 11.84 -1.80 -2.76
N ASP A 29 11.04 -1.01 -3.49
CA ASP A 29 11.45 0.31 -4.00
C ASP A 29 10.47 1.41 -3.54
N PHE A 30 10.08 1.35 -2.27
CA PHE A 30 9.21 2.35 -1.68
C PHE A 30 10.02 3.56 -1.20
N ASN A 31 9.90 4.68 -1.92
CA ASN A 31 10.50 5.95 -1.57
C ASN A 31 9.40 6.96 -1.17
N PRO A 32 9.30 7.33 0.12
CA PRO A 32 8.26 8.25 0.59
C PRO A 32 8.24 9.59 -0.13
N GLU A 33 9.40 10.20 -0.37
CA GLU A 33 9.48 11.53 -1.01
C GLU A 33 8.97 11.50 -2.45
N GLU A 34 9.42 10.53 -3.24
CA GLU A 34 8.96 10.35 -4.62
C GLU A 34 7.48 10.00 -4.68
N ASN A 35 7.04 9.13 -3.78
CA ASN A 35 5.64 8.69 -3.71
C ASN A 35 4.69 9.84 -3.39
N LEU A 36 5.05 10.70 -2.44
CA LEU A 36 4.24 11.86 -2.06
C LEU A 36 4.21 12.95 -3.15
N ALA A 37 5.20 12.96 -4.04
CA ALA A 37 5.21 13.86 -5.21
C ALA A 37 4.25 13.43 -6.32
N ARG A 38 3.77 12.18 -6.31
CA ARG A 38 2.89 11.63 -7.35
C ARG A 38 1.52 12.31 -7.35
N GLU A 39 1.01 12.59 -8.54
CA GLU A 39 -0.30 13.24 -8.71
C GLU A 39 -1.44 12.41 -8.11
N GLU A 40 -1.44 11.09 -8.32
CA GLU A 40 -2.42 10.16 -7.76
C GLU A 40 -2.48 10.22 -6.21
N VAL A 41 -1.33 10.35 -5.57
CA VAL A 41 -1.23 10.49 -4.11
C VAL A 41 -1.79 11.83 -3.66
N LYS A 42 -1.39 12.92 -4.30
CA LYS A 42 -1.87 14.27 -4.00
C LYS A 42 -3.37 14.40 -4.15
N GLN A 43 -3.94 13.86 -5.22
CA GLN A 43 -5.39 13.85 -5.45
C GLN A 43 -6.11 13.08 -4.36
N THR A 44 -5.65 11.88 -4.01
CA THR A 44 -6.25 11.09 -2.93
C THR A 44 -6.18 11.79 -1.57
N LEU A 45 -5.04 12.40 -1.25
CA LEU A 45 -4.87 13.15 0.02
C LEU A 45 -5.67 14.46 0.08
N ALA A 46 -6.10 14.99 -1.07
CA ALA A 46 -6.97 16.16 -1.14
C ALA A 46 -8.45 15.82 -0.99
N GLU A 47 -8.84 14.55 -1.07
CA GLU A 47 -10.23 14.13 -0.86
C GLU A 47 -10.67 14.34 0.59
N ASP A 48 -11.96 14.65 0.75
CA ASP A 48 -12.55 14.85 2.08
C ASP A 48 -12.44 13.58 2.94
N GLY A 49 -11.94 13.75 4.15
CA GLY A 49 -11.75 12.64 5.10
C GLY A 49 -10.48 11.81 4.90
N ALA A 50 -9.74 11.98 3.80
CA ALA A 50 -8.54 11.18 3.54
C ALA A 50 -7.45 11.37 4.59
N LYS A 51 -7.22 12.61 5.02
CA LYS A 51 -6.22 12.94 6.05
C LYS A 51 -6.60 12.36 7.42
N GLU A 52 -7.88 12.38 7.75
CA GLU A 52 -8.42 11.80 8.98
C GLU A 52 -8.24 10.28 8.99
N VAL A 53 -8.51 9.61 7.87
CA VAL A 53 -8.28 8.17 7.73
C VAL A 53 -6.81 7.84 8.01
N ILE A 54 -5.88 8.57 7.40
CA ILE A 54 -4.44 8.31 7.58
C ILE A 54 -3.97 8.59 9.01
N ARG A 55 -4.42 9.69 9.62
CA ARG A 55 -4.08 10.01 11.01
C ARG A 55 -4.62 8.98 11.98
N GLU A 56 -5.87 8.58 11.82
CA GLU A 56 -6.47 7.55 12.67
C GLU A 56 -5.79 6.19 12.47
N LEU A 57 -5.47 5.84 11.21
CA LEU A 57 -4.68 4.64 10.90
C LEU A 57 -3.33 4.65 11.63
N ASN A 58 -2.62 5.77 11.59
CA ASN A 58 -1.35 5.91 12.31
C ASN A 58 -1.52 5.73 13.82
N ASN A 59 -2.52 6.38 14.42
CA ASN A 59 -2.79 6.28 15.85
C ASN A 59 -3.05 4.83 16.28
N ARG A 60 -3.79 4.07 15.48
CA ARG A 60 -4.07 2.66 15.76
C ARG A 60 -2.84 1.78 15.58
N LEU A 61 -2.04 2.05 14.55
CA LEU A 61 -0.79 1.32 14.31
C LEU A 61 0.23 1.52 15.43
N GLU A 62 0.31 2.71 16.02
CA GLU A 62 1.19 2.98 17.16
C GLU A 62 0.83 2.14 18.40
N GLN A 63 -0.45 1.80 18.56
CA GLN A 63 -0.97 1.02 19.69
C GLN A 63 -0.93 -0.50 19.43
N ALA A 64 -0.78 -0.93 18.17
CA ALA A 64 -0.76 -2.34 17.81
C ALA A 64 0.62 -2.97 18.11
N GLU A 65 0.66 -4.06 18.87
CA GLU A 65 1.92 -4.79 19.14
C GLU A 65 2.34 -5.66 17.95
N ILE A 66 1.40 -6.42 17.42
CA ILE A 66 1.60 -7.33 16.28
C ILE A 66 0.55 -7.00 15.21
N LEU A 67 0.98 -6.97 13.97
CA LEU A 67 0.11 -6.74 12.83
C LEU A 67 0.09 -7.97 11.92
N ASP A 68 -0.93 -8.80 12.09
CA ASP A 68 -1.29 -9.88 11.19
C ASP A 68 -2.51 -9.49 10.33
N VAL A 69 -2.99 -10.42 9.51
CA VAL A 69 -4.14 -10.17 8.63
C VAL A 69 -5.40 -9.81 9.41
N GLU A 70 -5.71 -10.54 10.49
CA GLU A 70 -6.90 -10.28 11.31
C GLU A 70 -6.77 -8.98 12.08
N GLY A 71 -5.61 -8.75 12.69
CA GLY A 71 -5.30 -7.49 13.38
C GLY A 71 -5.42 -6.28 12.47
N PHE A 72 -4.96 -6.39 11.22
CA PHE A 72 -5.11 -5.33 10.23
C PHE A 72 -6.58 -5.08 9.86
N ARG A 73 -7.38 -6.14 9.65
CA ARG A 73 -8.82 -6.02 9.37
C ARG A 73 -9.56 -5.35 10.53
N GLU A 74 -9.26 -5.73 11.75
CA GLU A 74 -9.84 -5.11 12.94
C GLU A 74 -9.45 -3.64 13.06
N LEU A 75 -8.20 -3.32 12.82
CA LEU A 75 -7.69 -1.96 12.80
C LEU A 75 -8.41 -1.09 11.75
N ILE A 76 -8.59 -1.60 10.53
CA ILE A 76 -9.37 -0.91 9.48
C ILE A 76 -10.83 -0.73 9.91
N ALA A 77 -11.45 -1.70 10.56
CA ALA A 77 -12.81 -1.57 11.08
C ALA A 77 -12.91 -0.46 12.14
N GLN A 78 -11.91 -0.32 13.00
CA GLN A 78 -11.82 0.77 13.98
C GLN A 78 -11.64 2.13 13.32
N VAL A 79 -10.78 2.23 12.30
CA VAL A 79 -10.59 3.46 11.51
C VAL A 79 -11.90 3.85 10.81
N LYS A 80 -12.60 2.89 10.22
CA LYS A 80 -13.92 3.10 9.61
C LYS A 80 -14.93 3.66 10.62
N GLN A 81 -14.98 3.08 11.81
CA GLN A 81 -15.89 3.53 12.85
C GLN A 81 -15.55 4.94 13.36
N ALA A 82 -14.27 5.23 13.56
CA ALA A 82 -13.81 6.50 14.08
C ALA A 82 -13.98 7.66 13.08
N THR A 83 -13.76 7.40 11.79
CA THR A 83 -13.79 8.43 10.74
C THR A 83 -15.13 8.52 10.00
N GLY A 84 -15.97 7.48 10.07
CA GLY A 84 -17.19 7.36 9.28
C GLY A 84 -16.97 7.11 7.79
N GLN A 85 -15.71 7.00 7.35
CA GLN A 85 -15.36 6.76 5.95
C GLN A 85 -15.53 5.29 5.59
N LYS A 86 -15.92 5.00 4.35
CA LYS A 86 -16.16 3.64 3.82
C LYS A 86 -15.85 3.55 2.33
N GLY A 87 -15.73 2.31 1.83
CA GLY A 87 -15.46 2.06 0.42
C GLY A 87 -14.18 2.75 -0.04
N LYS A 88 -14.22 3.45 -1.16
CA LYS A 88 -13.05 4.12 -1.75
C LYS A 88 -12.48 5.21 -0.84
N GLN A 89 -13.33 5.96 -0.14
CA GLN A 89 -12.91 7.01 0.78
C GLN A 89 -12.12 6.49 1.99
N LEU A 90 -12.30 5.23 2.35
CA LEU A 90 -11.50 4.54 3.36
C LEU A 90 -10.25 3.89 2.75
N PHE A 91 -10.44 3.08 1.71
CA PHE A 91 -9.37 2.21 1.20
C PHE A 91 -8.36 2.90 0.27
N HIS A 92 -8.73 3.95 -0.48
CA HIS A 92 -7.78 4.68 -1.32
C HIS A 92 -6.71 5.39 -0.48
N PRO A 93 -7.04 6.15 0.60
CA PRO A 93 -6.03 6.72 1.48
C PRO A 93 -5.11 5.65 2.10
N VAL A 94 -5.66 4.53 2.55
CA VAL A 94 -4.88 3.42 3.11
C VAL A 94 -3.91 2.85 2.07
N ARG A 95 -4.41 2.56 0.86
CA ARG A 95 -3.56 2.06 -0.24
C ARG A 95 -2.46 3.03 -0.61
N VAL A 96 -2.79 4.30 -0.75
CA VAL A 96 -1.84 5.35 -1.11
C VAL A 96 -0.74 5.46 -0.05
N ALA A 97 -1.08 5.38 1.23
CA ALA A 97 -0.09 5.39 2.30
C ALA A 97 0.86 4.19 2.25
N LEU A 98 0.37 3.02 1.84
CA LEU A 98 1.16 1.79 1.79
C LEU A 98 1.90 1.56 0.46
N THR A 99 1.37 2.05 -0.66
CA THR A 99 1.86 1.70 -2.00
C THR A 99 2.05 2.88 -2.94
N ALA A 100 1.59 4.08 -2.59
CA ALA A 100 1.48 5.24 -3.48
C ALA A 100 0.59 4.98 -4.71
N ARG A 101 -0.33 4.03 -4.61
CA ARG A 101 -1.29 3.64 -5.65
C ARG A 101 -2.68 3.47 -5.05
N THR A 102 -3.71 3.74 -5.85
CA THR A 102 -5.12 3.49 -5.47
C THR A 102 -5.59 2.09 -5.84
N VAL A 103 -4.85 1.37 -6.68
CA VAL A 103 -5.11 0.00 -7.11
C VAL A 103 -3.87 -0.87 -6.94
N GLY A 104 -4.07 -2.16 -6.74
CA GLY A 104 -2.96 -3.10 -6.57
C GLY A 104 -3.38 -4.40 -5.86
N PRO A 105 -2.41 -5.14 -5.30
CA PRO A 105 -2.68 -6.36 -4.54
C PRO A 105 -3.63 -6.13 -3.38
N GLU A 106 -4.24 -7.20 -2.88
CA GLU A 106 -5.07 -7.15 -1.67
C GLU A 106 -4.25 -6.62 -0.49
N LEU A 107 -4.82 -5.66 0.25
CA LEU A 107 -4.12 -5.00 1.36
C LEU A 107 -3.72 -5.96 2.47
N ASP A 108 -4.55 -6.94 2.79
CA ASP A 108 -4.25 -7.95 3.81
C ASP A 108 -2.96 -8.70 3.52
N GLN A 109 -2.81 -9.14 2.26
CA GLN A 109 -1.63 -9.86 1.80
C GLN A 109 -0.39 -8.96 1.76
N LEU A 110 -0.57 -7.73 1.29
CA LEU A 110 0.50 -6.74 1.25
C LEU A 110 1.02 -6.44 2.66
N VAL A 111 0.14 -6.20 3.62
CA VAL A 111 0.51 -5.95 5.02
C VAL A 111 1.32 -7.11 5.59
N LEU A 112 0.88 -8.34 5.36
CA LEU A 112 1.60 -9.53 5.81
C LEU A 112 3.02 -9.63 5.22
N ILE A 113 3.16 -9.32 3.92
CA ILE A 113 4.46 -9.32 3.23
C ILE A 113 5.37 -8.22 3.81
N LEU A 114 4.86 -7.01 4.01
CA LEU A 114 5.63 -5.90 4.55
C LEU A 114 6.08 -6.15 5.99
N GLU A 115 5.19 -6.66 6.84
CA GLU A 115 5.51 -6.96 8.25
C GLU A 115 6.57 -8.08 8.38
N LYS A 116 6.47 -9.10 7.55
CA LYS A 116 7.51 -10.15 7.50
C LYS A 116 8.81 -9.63 6.91
N GLY A 117 8.73 -8.84 5.85
CA GLY A 117 9.90 -8.35 5.11
C GLY A 117 10.76 -7.39 5.92
N GLN A 118 10.18 -6.53 6.74
CA GLN A 118 10.94 -5.56 7.55
C GLN A 118 11.88 -6.21 8.57
N GLY A 119 11.59 -7.44 8.99
CA GLY A 119 12.41 -8.21 9.92
C GLY A 119 13.49 -9.06 9.28
N LEU A 120 13.58 -9.09 7.95
CA LEU A 120 14.55 -9.89 7.22
C LEU A 120 15.85 -9.10 6.96
N ASP A 121 16.97 -9.82 7.02
CA ASP A 121 18.27 -9.28 6.61
C ASP A 121 18.40 -9.38 5.08
N LEU A 122 17.93 -8.34 4.40
CA LEU A 122 17.94 -8.24 2.94
C LEU A 122 18.89 -7.13 2.48
N PRO A 123 19.42 -7.22 1.24
CA PRO A 123 20.26 -6.17 0.66
C PRO A 123 19.57 -4.80 0.56
N VAL A 124 18.24 -4.78 0.54
CA VAL A 124 17.43 -3.57 0.52
C VAL A 124 16.52 -3.57 1.74
N LYS A 125 16.50 -2.46 2.47
CA LYS A 125 15.59 -2.30 3.62
C LYS A 125 14.15 -2.20 3.14
N ILE A 126 13.28 -3.04 3.66
CA ILE A 126 11.84 -2.96 3.44
C ILE A 126 11.23 -2.08 4.53
N LEU A 127 10.57 -1.00 4.11
CA LEU A 127 9.78 -0.18 5.02
C LEU A 127 8.47 -0.91 5.35
N GLY A 128 8.23 -1.13 6.65
CA GLY A 128 7.03 -1.76 7.15
C GLY A 128 5.80 -0.84 7.09
N VAL A 129 4.66 -1.38 7.48
CA VAL A 129 3.37 -0.66 7.44
C VAL A 129 3.43 0.63 8.27
N ARG A 130 3.96 0.58 9.49
CA ARG A 130 4.06 1.75 10.37
C ARG A 130 4.93 2.85 9.78
N GLU A 131 6.13 2.52 9.32
CA GLU A 131 7.06 3.47 8.73
C GLU A 131 6.46 4.15 7.50
N ARG A 132 5.73 3.42 6.67
CA ARG A 132 5.07 3.95 5.47
C ARG A 132 3.95 4.93 5.83
N VAL A 133 3.06 4.56 6.73
CA VAL A 133 1.96 5.44 7.18
C VAL A 133 2.50 6.67 7.88
N GLN A 134 3.50 6.52 8.74
CA GLN A 134 4.12 7.63 9.45
C GLN A 134 4.74 8.65 8.49
N SER A 135 5.40 8.20 7.42
CA SER A 135 5.98 9.10 6.41
C SER A 135 4.95 10.01 5.76
N VAL A 136 3.73 9.50 5.54
CA VAL A 136 2.62 10.31 5.02
C VAL A 136 2.10 11.28 6.07
N VAL A 137 1.96 10.86 7.32
CA VAL A 137 1.54 11.75 8.43
C VAL A 137 2.50 12.91 8.61
N GLU A 138 3.80 12.66 8.54
CA GLU A 138 4.83 13.71 8.62
C GLU A 138 4.72 14.72 7.48
N PHE A 139 4.44 14.25 6.27
CA PHE A 139 4.18 15.12 5.11
C PHE A 139 2.91 15.97 5.28
N LEU A 140 1.88 15.45 5.97
CA LEU A 140 0.61 16.15 6.19
C LEU A 140 0.66 17.19 7.35
N ARG A 141 1.78 17.26 8.04
CA ARG A 141 2.01 18.28 9.07
C ARG A 141 2.41 19.61 8.47
#